data_9dd402b04ab300d5f7298e78a2b58940
#
_entry.id   9dd402b04ab300d5f7298e78a2b58940
#
_cell.length_a   1.000
_cell.length_b   1.000
_cell.length_c   1.000
_cell.angle_alpha   90.00
_cell.angle_beta   90.00
_cell.angle_gamma   90.00
#
_symmetry.space_group_name_H-M   'P 1'
#
loop_
_entity.id
_entity.type
_entity.pdbx_description
1 polymer ?
#
loop_
_entity_poly.entity_id
_entity_poly.type
_entity_poly.pdbx_seq_one_letter_code
_entity_poly.pdbx_strand_id
1 'polypeptide(L)'
;MLTATAKTAVRADFKDETLTYKVMYKWGLVHKQAGTATLTAKNHGDLLITQLTARSESWADRFYRVRDTLNGSIIRETFRPVYYEKIAREGSDNKHDRVDYKYPGAKVIGHCTRRAWNEKGKLVRDEKRTLDAYGTTVDMLSAFYYMRSLPYASWQKNHVVTVNIYSGKRKELLTIKYLGEKNVKVDNKSIKCYHITFIFTSDGRTKSSDDMEAWISADSRHLPIKLEGKLKVGKVQCFYTGKL
;
A
#
# COMPACT_ATOMS: atom_id res chain seq x y z
N MET A 1 11.54 -0.42 42.89
CA MET A 1 10.65 0.02 41.80
C MET A 1 11.46 0.36 40.59
N LEU A 2 11.52 -0.52 39.60
CA LEU A 2 12.21 -0.29 38.33
C LEU A 2 11.21 0.38 37.39
N THR A 3 11.37 1.65 37.14
CA THR A 3 10.65 2.38 36.09
C THR A 3 11.16 1.91 34.73
N ALA A 4 10.38 1.06 34.08
CA ALA A 4 10.61 0.70 32.69
C ALA A 4 10.39 1.96 31.84
N THR A 5 11.47 2.60 31.41
CA THR A 5 11.44 3.65 30.39
C THR A 5 10.88 3.02 29.09
N ALA A 6 9.66 3.37 28.75
CA ALA A 6 9.10 3.02 27.46
C ALA A 6 10.01 3.61 26.37
N LYS A 7 10.73 2.74 25.65
CA LYS A 7 11.49 3.14 24.47
C LYS A 7 10.49 3.73 23.48
N THR A 8 10.52 5.03 23.32
CA THR A 8 9.74 5.73 22.29
C THR A 8 10.07 5.06 20.95
N ALA A 9 9.11 4.45 20.33
CA ALA A 9 9.29 3.83 19.02
C ALA A 9 9.76 4.92 18.05
N VAL A 10 10.96 4.75 17.48
CA VAL A 10 11.50 5.67 16.47
C VAL A 10 10.54 5.58 15.28
N ARG A 11 9.70 6.58 15.09
CA ARG A 11 8.90 6.72 13.88
C ARG A 11 9.83 6.94 12.70
N ALA A 12 9.62 6.20 11.62
CA ALA A 12 10.35 6.43 10.39
C ALA A 12 10.11 7.88 9.92
N ASP A 13 11.18 8.68 9.86
CA ASP A 13 11.14 10.03 9.31
C ASP A 13 11.27 9.92 7.78
N PHE A 14 10.15 10.05 7.09
CA PHE A 14 10.11 9.96 5.64
C PHE A 14 10.64 11.27 5.04
N LYS A 15 11.80 11.18 4.42
CA LYS A 15 12.37 12.24 3.58
C LYS A 15 11.74 12.20 2.19
N ASP A 16 12.02 13.24 1.40
CA ASP A 16 11.70 13.21 -0.03
C ASP A 16 12.36 11.99 -0.66
N GLU A 17 11.56 11.17 -1.31
CA GLU A 17 12.04 9.92 -1.90
C GLU A 17 11.31 9.56 -3.19
N THR A 18 12.01 8.81 -4.03
CA THR A 18 11.45 8.14 -5.21
C THR A 18 11.90 6.68 -5.17
N LEU A 19 10.95 5.79 -5.00
CA LEU A 19 11.17 4.35 -4.95
C LEU A 19 10.67 3.72 -6.26
N THR A 20 11.55 3.06 -6.98
CA THR A 20 11.25 2.40 -8.25
C THR A 20 11.24 0.89 -8.08
N TYR A 21 10.31 0.24 -8.78
CA TYR A 21 10.08 -1.19 -8.70
C TYR A 21 9.95 -1.81 -10.09
N LYS A 22 10.56 -2.97 -10.28
CA LYS A 22 10.21 -3.90 -11.35
C LYS A 22 9.09 -4.82 -10.87
N VAL A 23 8.05 -4.97 -11.68
CA VAL A 23 6.91 -5.85 -11.42
C VAL A 23 7.07 -7.10 -12.26
N MET A 24 7.29 -8.24 -11.60
CA MET A 24 7.51 -9.54 -12.23
C MET A 24 6.23 -10.36 -12.15
N TYR A 25 5.86 -11.01 -13.23
CA TYR A 25 4.83 -12.04 -13.24
C TYR A 25 5.48 -13.43 -13.23
N LYS A 26 4.96 -14.32 -12.38
CA LYS A 26 5.43 -15.69 -12.27
C LYS A 26 4.26 -16.67 -12.35
N TRP A 27 4.34 -17.59 -13.33
CA TRP A 27 3.40 -18.70 -13.48
C TRP A 27 4.11 -19.89 -14.15
N GLY A 28 4.16 -21.04 -13.46
CA GLY A 28 4.93 -22.20 -13.92
C GLY A 28 6.38 -21.82 -14.19
N LEU A 29 6.85 -22.05 -15.41
CA LEU A 29 8.18 -21.68 -15.87
C LEU A 29 8.30 -20.22 -16.33
N VAL A 30 7.19 -19.51 -16.48
CA VAL A 30 7.20 -18.09 -16.86
C VAL A 30 7.62 -17.25 -15.68
N HIS A 31 8.70 -16.48 -15.82
CA HIS A 31 9.14 -15.47 -14.87
C HIS A 31 9.65 -14.27 -15.66
N LYS A 32 8.78 -13.31 -15.91
CA LYS A 32 9.03 -12.18 -16.81
C LYS A 32 8.60 -10.87 -16.20
N GLN A 33 9.34 -9.79 -16.49
CA GLN A 33 8.92 -8.46 -16.09
C GLN A 33 7.62 -8.09 -16.82
N ALA A 34 6.58 -7.80 -16.05
CA ALA A 34 5.25 -7.46 -16.54
C ALA A 34 4.94 -5.97 -16.45
N GLY A 35 5.75 -5.22 -15.71
CA GLY A 35 5.54 -3.79 -15.54
C GLY A 35 6.58 -3.13 -14.65
N THR A 36 6.33 -1.86 -14.39
CA THR A 36 7.08 -1.01 -13.46
C THR A 36 6.12 -0.26 -12.55
N ALA A 37 6.60 0.09 -11.36
CA ALA A 37 5.89 1.00 -10.46
C ALA A 37 6.88 2.00 -9.86
N THR A 38 6.39 3.22 -9.61
CA THR A 38 7.16 4.27 -8.94
C THR A 38 6.33 4.85 -7.83
N LEU A 39 6.88 4.85 -6.62
CA LEU A 39 6.30 5.46 -5.44
C LEU A 39 7.12 6.69 -5.07
N THR A 40 6.50 7.85 -5.03
CA THR A 40 7.15 9.11 -4.63
C THR A 40 6.53 9.65 -3.34
N ALA A 41 7.35 10.27 -2.53
CA ALA A 41 6.94 11.05 -1.37
C ALA A 41 7.66 12.39 -1.39
N LYS A 42 6.95 13.47 -1.10
CA LYS A 42 7.51 14.82 -0.95
C LYS A 42 6.94 15.48 0.30
N ASN A 43 7.83 16.03 1.10
CA ASN A 43 7.46 16.81 2.27
C ASN A 43 6.93 18.19 1.84
N HIS A 44 5.79 18.57 2.38
CA HIS A 44 5.19 19.88 2.17
C HIS A 44 4.55 20.38 3.48
N GLY A 45 5.34 21.08 4.28
CA GLY A 45 4.95 21.48 5.65
C GLY A 45 4.63 20.25 6.51
N ASP A 46 3.44 20.22 7.09
CA ASP A 46 2.98 19.12 7.93
C ASP A 46 2.48 17.91 7.15
N LEU A 47 2.50 17.99 5.83
CA LEU A 47 2.01 16.95 4.93
C LEU A 47 3.13 16.20 4.25
N LEU A 48 2.88 14.92 4.02
CA LEU A 48 3.62 14.08 3.07
C LEU A 48 2.74 13.85 1.85
N ILE A 49 3.11 14.45 0.74
CA ILE A 49 2.42 14.29 -0.55
C ILE A 49 2.97 13.04 -1.22
N THR A 50 2.10 12.11 -1.56
CA THR A 50 2.49 10.80 -2.06
C THR A 50 1.84 10.50 -3.40
N GLN A 51 2.57 9.80 -4.26
CA GLN A 51 2.06 9.30 -5.52
C GLN A 51 2.62 7.91 -5.83
N LEU A 52 1.78 7.02 -6.32
CA LEU A 52 2.20 5.76 -6.92
C LEU A 52 1.72 5.72 -8.36
N THR A 53 2.62 5.44 -9.29
CA THR A 53 2.29 5.15 -10.68
C THR A 53 2.64 3.71 -10.99
N ALA A 54 1.78 3.02 -11.74
CA ALA A 54 2.03 1.65 -12.20
C ALA A 54 1.73 1.52 -13.68
N ARG A 55 2.64 0.84 -14.39
CA ARG A 55 2.54 0.67 -15.84
C ARG A 55 2.97 -0.74 -16.24
N SER A 56 2.11 -1.42 -17.00
CA SER A 56 2.43 -2.71 -17.61
C SER A 56 3.34 -2.57 -18.83
N GLU A 57 4.15 -3.59 -19.08
CA GLU A 57 4.98 -3.74 -20.31
C GLU A 57 4.11 -4.06 -21.52
N SER A 58 4.61 -3.73 -22.72
CA SER A 58 3.86 -3.88 -23.98
C SER A 58 3.38 -5.32 -24.22
N TRP A 59 4.17 -6.32 -23.83
CA TRP A 59 3.75 -7.72 -23.96
C TRP A 59 2.60 -8.08 -23.01
N ALA A 60 2.60 -7.51 -21.79
CA ALA A 60 1.60 -7.74 -20.77
C ALA A 60 0.29 -6.99 -21.12
N ASP A 61 0.37 -5.84 -21.79
CA ASP A 61 -0.77 -5.07 -22.29
C ASP A 61 -1.73 -5.90 -23.16
N ARG A 62 -1.21 -6.92 -23.86
CA ARG A 62 -2.01 -7.84 -24.69
C ARG A 62 -2.97 -8.70 -23.86
N PHE A 63 -2.66 -8.91 -22.58
CA PHE A 63 -3.48 -9.71 -21.66
C PHE A 63 -4.25 -8.80 -20.70
N TYR A 64 -3.56 -7.83 -20.11
CA TYR A 64 -4.15 -6.90 -19.17
C TYR A 64 -3.32 -5.62 -19.06
N ARG A 65 -3.81 -4.57 -19.69
CA ARG A 65 -3.16 -3.25 -19.66
C ARG A 65 -3.38 -2.58 -18.31
N VAL A 66 -2.32 -2.03 -17.72
CA VAL A 66 -2.37 -1.23 -16.48
C VAL A 66 -1.70 0.12 -16.71
N ARG A 67 -2.43 1.19 -16.38
CA ARG A 67 -1.93 2.58 -16.36
C ARG A 67 -2.61 3.26 -15.18
N ASP A 68 -2.08 3.02 -14.00
CA ASP A 68 -2.68 3.49 -12.74
C ASP A 68 -1.87 4.61 -12.15
N THR A 69 -2.58 5.57 -11.55
CA THR A 69 -2.01 6.61 -10.70
C THR A 69 -2.81 6.69 -9.42
N LEU A 70 -2.12 6.56 -8.29
CA LEU A 70 -2.66 6.82 -6.96
C LEU A 70 -2.00 8.09 -6.44
N ASN A 71 -2.80 9.04 -5.99
CA ASN A 71 -2.33 10.26 -5.33
C ASN A 71 -2.82 10.27 -3.89
N GLY A 72 -2.06 10.84 -2.98
CA GLY A 72 -2.46 10.95 -1.59
C GLY A 72 -1.72 12.05 -0.85
N SER A 73 -2.27 12.43 0.27
CA SER A 73 -1.66 13.34 1.22
C SER A 73 -1.89 12.82 2.63
N ILE A 74 -0.85 12.81 3.44
CA ILE A 74 -0.84 12.23 4.79
C ILE A 74 -0.29 13.29 5.75
N ILE A 75 -0.90 13.43 6.92
CA ILE A 75 -0.33 14.22 8.02
C ILE A 75 0.90 13.48 8.56
N ARG A 76 2.06 14.07 8.45
CA ARG A 76 3.36 13.43 8.78
C ARG A 76 3.44 12.92 10.21
N GLU A 77 2.94 13.69 11.16
CA GLU A 77 3.01 13.34 12.58
C GLU A 77 2.15 12.11 12.94
N THR A 78 0.96 12.01 12.36
CA THR A 78 -0.06 11.03 12.76
C THR A 78 -0.28 9.92 11.74
N PHE A 79 0.27 10.02 10.53
CA PHE A 79 -0.01 9.18 9.36
C PHE A 79 -1.49 9.15 8.96
N ARG A 80 -2.28 10.13 9.39
CA ARG A 80 -3.68 10.26 9.01
C ARG A 80 -3.78 10.75 7.57
N PRO A 81 -4.49 10.05 6.68
CA PRO A 81 -4.71 10.54 5.32
C PRO A 81 -5.57 11.79 5.32
N VAL A 82 -5.26 12.74 4.43
CA VAL A 82 -6.06 13.94 4.18
C VAL A 82 -6.94 13.73 2.96
N TYR A 83 -6.37 13.17 1.91
CA TYR A 83 -7.10 12.67 0.76
C TYR A 83 -6.37 11.50 0.12
N TYR A 84 -7.13 10.73 -0.62
CA TYR A 84 -6.67 9.65 -1.48
C TYR A 84 -7.43 9.69 -2.80
N GLU A 85 -6.73 9.44 -3.89
CA GLU A 85 -7.30 9.39 -5.22
C GLU A 85 -6.68 8.23 -6.01
N LYS A 86 -7.51 7.42 -6.66
CA LYS A 86 -7.07 6.40 -7.62
C LYS A 86 -7.65 6.70 -8.99
N ILE A 87 -6.77 6.89 -9.97
CA ILE A 87 -7.09 6.95 -11.39
C ILE A 87 -6.59 5.65 -12.00
N ALA A 88 -7.52 4.73 -12.31
CA ALA A 88 -7.21 3.41 -12.83
C ALA A 88 -7.63 3.30 -14.29
N ARG A 89 -6.69 2.82 -15.11
CA ARG A 89 -6.93 2.44 -16.51
C ARG A 89 -6.44 1.01 -16.68
N GLU A 90 -7.32 0.07 -16.32
CA GLU A 90 -7.04 -1.36 -16.22
C GLU A 90 -7.88 -2.13 -17.26
N GLY A 91 -7.23 -2.73 -18.26
CA GLY A 91 -7.92 -3.36 -19.39
C GLY A 91 -8.80 -2.35 -20.13
N SER A 92 -10.11 -2.58 -20.16
CA SER A 92 -11.14 -1.66 -20.66
C SER A 92 -11.71 -0.72 -19.60
N ASP A 93 -11.36 -0.92 -18.35
CA ASP A 93 -11.90 -0.15 -17.22
C ASP A 93 -11.19 1.20 -17.08
N ASN A 94 -11.97 2.27 -17.03
CA ASN A 94 -11.50 3.60 -16.66
C ASN A 94 -12.25 4.02 -15.39
N LYS A 95 -11.53 4.16 -14.28
CA LYS A 95 -12.12 4.45 -12.96
C LYS A 95 -11.38 5.62 -12.29
N HIS A 96 -12.14 6.42 -11.56
CA HIS A 96 -11.62 7.50 -10.74
C HIS A 96 -12.34 7.43 -9.38
N ASP A 97 -11.64 7.00 -8.37
CA ASP A 97 -12.13 6.95 -7.00
C ASP A 97 -11.35 7.97 -6.16
N ARG A 98 -12.05 8.80 -5.37
CA ARG A 98 -11.47 9.80 -4.47
C ARG A 98 -12.10 9.68 -3.08
N VAL A 99 -11.29 9.83 -2.05
CA VAL A 99 -11.72 9.90 -0.64
C VAL A 99 -11.12 11.15 -0.01
N ASP A 100 -11.95 12.03 0.52
CA ASP A 100 -11.56 13.19 1.32
C ASP A 100 -11.87 12.87 2.79
N TYR A 101 -10.89 13.07 3.69
CA TYR A 101 -10.99 12.64 5.09
C TYR A 101 -11.31 13.79 6.02
N LYS A 102 -12.14 13.52 7.03
CA LYS A 102 -12.43 14.41 8.17
C LYS A 102 -12.30 13.65 9.48
N TYR A 103 -11.89 14.36 10.53
CA TYR A 103 -11.60 13.81 11.85
C TYR A 103 -12.39 14.51 12.96
N PRO A 104 -13.72 14.36 13.05
CA PRO A 104 -14.50 14.89 14.15
C PRO A 104 -14.26 14.06 15.43
N GLY A 105 -13.39 14.56 16.31
CA GLY A 105 -12.97 13.86 17.53
C GLY A 105 -12.23 12.54 17.21
N ALA A 106 -12.72 11.44 17.79
CA ALA A 106 -12.13 10.10 17.59
C ALA A 106 -12.65 9.39 16.32
N LYS A 107 -13.63 9.96 15.65
CA LYS A 107 -14.24 9.39 14.45
C LYS A 107 -13.46 9.81 13.20
N VAL A 108 -13.35 8.91 12.24
CA VAL A 108 -12.79 9.16 10.91
C VAL A 108 -13.91 9.04 9.89
N ILE A 109 -14.13 10.09 9.11
CA ILE A 109 -15.15 10.14 8.05
C ILE A 109 -14.44 10.29 6.72
N GLY A 110 -14.70 9.38 5.77
CA GLY A 110 -14.25 9.46 4.38
C GLY A 110 -15.43 9.80 3.46
N HIS A 111 -15.37 10.95 2.80
CA HIS A 111 -16.30 11.31 1.75
C HIS A 111 -15.77 10.78 0.42
N CYS A 112 -16.41 9.74 -0.09
CA CYS A 112 -15.97 9.03 -1.28
C CYS A 112 -16.77 9.46 -2.51
N THR A 113 -16.07 9.77 -3.60
CA THR A 113 -16.65 9.94 -4.94
C THR A 113 -16.06 8.84 -5.84
N ARG A 114 -16.93 8.15 -6.59
CA ARG A 114 -16.51 7.04 -7.44
C ARG A 114 -17.12 7.17 -8.81
N ARG A 115 -16.26 7.29 -9.83
CA ARG A 115 -16.66 7.40 -11.22
C ARG A 115 -16.08 6.26 -12.05
N ALA A 116 -16.81 5.84 -13.08
CA ALA A 116 -16.30 4.90 -14.06
C ALA A 116 -16.86 5.23 -15.45
N TRP A 117 -16.04 4.99 -16.44
CA TRP A 117 -16.37 5.17 -17.86
C TRP A 117 -16.13 3.87 -18.60
N ASN A 118 -16.98 3.57 -19.58
CA ASN A 118 -16.77 2.45 -20.49
C ASN A 118 -15.73 2.80 -21.57
N GLU A 119 -15.42 1.86 -22.44
CA GLU A 119 -14.47 2.00 -23.56
C GLU A 119 -14.79 3.16 -24.51
N LYS A 120 -16.07 3.51 -24.65
CA LYS A 120 -16.56 4.62 -25.49
C LYS A 120 -16.49 5.98 -24.76
N GLY A 121 -15.93 6.03 -23.55
CA GLY A 121 -15.84 7.26 -22.74
C GLY A 121 -17.17 7.69 -22.10
N LYS A 122 -18.24 6.89 -22.19
CA LYS A 122 -19.52 7.17 -21.53
C LYS A 122 -19.41 6.90 -20.03
N LEU A 123 -19.85 7.85 -19.22
CA LEU A 123 -19.96 7.69 -17.76
C LEU A 123 -21.01 6.61 -17.46
N VAL A 124 -20.57 5.55 -16.76
CA VAL A 124 -21.40 4.40 -16.38
C VAL A 124 -21.59 4.27 -14.88
N ARG A 125 -20.84 5.04 -14.09
CA ARG A 125 -20.99 5.18 -12.65
C ARG A 125 -20.61 6.56 -12.19
N ASP A 126 -21.42 7.17 -11.34
CA ASP A 126 -21.11 8.37 -10.55
C ASP A 126 -21.80 8.21 -9.18
N GLU A 127 -21.03 7.76 -8.20
CA GLU A 127 -21.53 7.43 -6.87
C GLU A 127 -20.82 8.30 -5.82
N LYS A 128 -21.58 8.76 -4.82
CA LYS A 128 -21.04 9.34 -3.59
C LYS A 128 -21.37 8.44 -2.42
N ARG A 129 -20.41 8.28 -1.53
CA ARG A 129 -20.55 7.46 -0.30
C ARG A 129 -19.86 8.14 0.86
N THR A 130 -20.36 7.90 2.05
CA THR A 130 -19.69 8.26 3.29
C THR A 130 -19.31 6.98 4.01
N LEU A 131 -18.04 6.83 4.33
CA LEU A 131 -17.49 5.74 5.14
C LEU A 131 -17.11 6.33 6.49
N ASP A 132 -17.36 5.60 7.59
CA ASP A 132 -16.97 6.02 8.91
C ASP A 132 -16.37 4.88 9.73
N ALA A 133 -15.43 5.23 10.60
CA ALA A 133 -14.77 4.31 11.51
C ALA A 133 -14.25 5.04 12.76
N TYR A 134 -13.85 4.26 13.74
CA TYR A 134 -13.05 4.69 14.88
C TYR A 134 -11.66 4.08 14.82
N GLY A 135 -10.67 4.78 15.34
CA GLY A 135 -9.29 4.31 15.39
C GLY A 135 -8.49 4.56 14.11
N THR A 136 -7.33 3.92 14.02
CA THR A 136 -6.40 4.11 12.90
C THR A 136 -7.06 3.71 11.60
N THR A 137 -7.06 4.64 10.66
CA THR A 137 -7.67 4.47 9.33
C THR A 137 -6.67 4.94 8.27
N VAL A 138 -6.47 4.10 7.25
CA VAL A 138 -5.60 4.37 6.10
C VAL A 138 -6.37 4.22 4.80
N ASP A 139 -5.77 4.60 3.70
CA ASP A 139 -6.19 4.25 2.34
C ASP A 139 -5.17 3.31 1.69
N MET A 140 -5.40 2.93 0.43
CA MET A 140 -4.54 1.99 -0.30
C MET A 140 -3.10 2.50 -0.48
N LEU A 141 -2.87 3.82 -0.49
CA LEU A 141 -1.55 4.41 -0.66
C LEU A 141 -0.89 4.70 0.70
N SER A 142 -1.62 5.30 1.64
CA SER A 142 -1.10 5.58 2.98
C SER A 142 -0.80 4.30 3.77
N ALA A 143 -1.43 3.16 3.44
CA ALA A 143 -1.11 1.86 4.02
C ALA A 143 0.38 1.47 3.84
N PHE A 144 1.01 1.83 2.70
CA PHE A 144 2.45 1.58 2.50
C PHE A 144 3.31 2.34 3.50
N TYR A 145 3.00 3.60 3.77
CA TYR A 145 3.73 4.42 4.73
C TYR A 145 3.43 3.99 6.16
N TYR A 146 2.18 3.62 6.44
CA TYR A 146 1.80 3.05 7.73
C TYR A 146 2.58 1.77 8.03
N MET A 147 2.63 0.81 7.10
CA MET A 147 3.42 -0.42 7.28
C MET A 147 4.91 -0.14 7.50
N ARG A 148 5.49 0.84 6.83
CA ARG A 148 6.88 1.27 7.02
C ARG A 148 7.13 1.95 8.37
N SER A 149 6.11 2.52 8.99
CA SER A 149 6.23 3.21 10.29
C SER A 149 6.13 2.27 11.50
N LEU A 150 5.82 1.00 11.28
CA LEU A 150 5.60 0.04 12.36
C LEU A 150 6.92 -0.37 13.05
N PRO A 151 6.93 -0.53 14.39
CA PRO A 151 8.13 -0.79 15.17
C PRO A 151 8.51 -2.27 15.20
N TYR A 152 8.77 -2.87 14.04
CA TYR A 152 9.03 -4.31 13.88
C TYR A 152 10.15 -4.84 14.78
N ALA A 153 11.19 -4.03 15.04
CA ALA A 153 12.32 -4.42 15.89
C ALA A 153 11.91 -4.75 17.34
N SER A 154 10.76 -4.24 17.80
CA SER A 154 10.21 -4.52 19.13
C SER A 154 9.19 -5.66 19.15
N TRP A 155 8.82 -6.20 17.98
CA TRP A 155 7.76 -7.19 17.87
C TRP A 155 8.28 -8.61 17.98
N GLN A 156 7.52 -9.44 18.66
CA GLN A 156 7.70 -10.88 18.62
C GLN A 156 7.06 -11.45 17.34
N LYS A 157 7.59 -12.56 16.86
CA LYS A 157 7.00 -13.31 15.74
C LYS A 157 5.52 -13.61 16.01
N ASN A 158 4.70 -13.46 14.98
CA ASN A 158 3.24 -13.57 15.01
C ASN A 158 2.50 -12.39 15.65
N HIS A 159 3.18 -11.28 15.97
CA HIS A 159 2.48 -10.06 16.36
C HIS A 159 1.54 -9.60 15.23
N VAL A 160 0.33 -9.19 15.59
CA VAL A 160 -0.73 -8.80 14.66
C VAL A 160 -1.22 -7.41 14.96
N VAL A 161 -1.37 -6.60 13.92
CA VAL A 161 -2.00 -5.27 13.96
C VAL A 161 -3.12 -5.23 12.95
N THR A 162 -4.25 -4.66 13.33
CA THR A 162 -5.40 -4.46 12.44
C THR A 162 -5.81 -2.99 12.44
N VAL A 163 -6.03 -2.43 11.25
CA VAL A 163 -6.47 -1.04 11.05
C VAL A 163 -7.58 -0.96 10.01
N ASN A 164 -8.36 0.11 10.06
CA ASN A 164 -9.36 0.35 9.02
C ASN A 164 -8.68 0.78 7.72
N ILE A 165 -9.23 0.35 6.58
CA ILE A 165 -8.80 0.82 5.28
C ILE A 165 -10.01 1.25 4.42
N TYR A 166 -9.91 2.43 3.81
CA TYR A 166 -10.90 2.95 2.88
C TYR A 166 -10.37 2.86 1.45
N SER A 167 -11.01 2.00 0.65
CA SER A 167 -10.68 1.84 -0.77
C SER A 167 -11.49 2.75 -1.70
N GLY A 168 -12.34 3.62 -1.13
CA GLY A 168 -13.34 4.38 -1.86
C GLY A 168 -14.64 3.60 -2.08
N LYS A 169 -14.58 2.29 -2.22
CA LYS A 169 -15.75 1.42 -2.40
C LYS A 169 -16.44 1.08 -1.09
N ARG A 170 -15.68 0.75 -0.07
CA ARG A 170 -16.15 0.30 1.23
C ARG A 170 -15.07 0.47 2.30
N LYS A 171 -15.47 0.35 3.53
CA LYS A 171 -14.58 0.15 4.66
C LYS A 171 -14.21 -1.33 4.73
N GLU A 172 -12.93 -1.60 4.88
CA GLU A 172 -12.36 -2.92 5.10
C GLU A 172 -11.38 -2.86 6.28
N LEU A 173 -10.91 -4.01 6.72
CA LEU A 173 -9.84 -4.13 7.69
C LEU A 173 -8.58 -4.61 6.98
N LEU A 174 -7.47 -3.91 7.22
CA LEU A 174 -6.13 -4.34 6.87
C LEU A 174 -5.51 -5.01 8.10
N THR A 175 -5.28 -6.31 8.03
CA THR A 175 -4.60 -7.08 9.07
C THR A 175 -3.18 -7.38 8.62
N ILE A 176 -2.21 -6.97 9.43
CA ILE A 176 -0.77 -7.14 9.20
C ILE A 176 -0.24 -8.10 10.26
N LYS A 177 0.46 -9.15 9.84
CA LYS A 177 1.09 -10.12 10.73
C LYS A 177 2.59 -10.16 10.49
N TYR A 178 3.37 -9.98 11.55
CA TYR A 178 4.82 -10.09 11.51
C TYR A 178 5.29 -11.53 11.59
N LEU A 179 6.10 -11.97 10.62
CA LEU A 179 6.61 -13.33 10.52
C LEU A 179 8.06 -13.48 11.01
N GLY A 180 8.70 -12.38 11.41
CA GLY A 180 10.10 -12.37 11.84
C GLY A 180 11.03 -11.76 10.79
N GLU A 181 12.33 -11.88 11.03
CA GLU A 181 13.36 -11.38 10.11
C GLU A 181 13.70 -12.41 9.04
N LYS A 182 14.03 -11.93 7.85
CA LYS A 182 14.44 -12.76 6.72
C LYS A 182 15.36 -12.00 5.78
N ASN A 183 16.39 -12.65 5.28
CA ASN A 183 17.23 -12.07 4.24
C ASN A 183 16.59 -12.23 2.86
N VAL A 184 16.60 -11.16 2.08
CA VAL A 184 16.12 -11.13 0.69
C VAL A 184 17.29 -10.79 -0.22
N LYS A 185 17.51 -11.59 -1.25
CA LYS A 185 18.50 -11.28 -2.28
C LYS A 185 17.87 -10.39 -3.34
N VAL A 186 18.48 -9.23 -3.57
CA VAL A 186 18.14 -8.31 -4.68
C VAL A 186 19.44 -7.95 -5.36
N ASP A 187 19.51 -8.23 -6.63
CA ASP A 187 20.76 -8.13 -7.42
C ASP A 187 21.94 -8.71 -6.65
N ASN A 188 22.72 -9.15 -6.47
CA ASN A 188 23.78 -9.83 -5.70
C ASN A 188 23.94 -9.39 -4.23
N LYS A 189 23.01 -8.55 -3.68
CA LYS A 189 23.04 -8.11 -2.29
C LYS A 189 22.03 -8.88 -1.45
N SER A 190 22.45 -9.27 -0.24
CA SER A 190 21.58 -9.87 0.78
C SER A 190 21.13 -8.78 1.75
N ILE A 191 19.84 -8.50 1.81
CA ILE A 191 19.27 -7.43 2.61
C ILE A 191 18.45 -8.06 3.74
N LYS A 192 18.78 -7.70 4.98
CA LYS A 192 18.00 -8.07 6.15
C LYS A 192 16.68 -7.33 6.14
N CYS A 193 15.56 -8.05 6.21
CA CYS A 193 14.21 -7.49 6.14
C CYS A 193 13.33 -8.02 7.26
N TYR A 194 12.38 -7.21 7.68
CA TYR A 194 11.19 -7.63 8.40
C TYR A 194 10.21 -8.24 7.42
N HIS A 195 9.84 -9.50 7.64
CA HIS A 195 8.90 -10.23 6.80
C HIS A 195 7.50 -10.14 7.41
N ILE A 196 6.54 -9.65 6.65
CA ILE A 196 5.13 -9.53 7.05
C ILE A 196 4.22 -10.18 6.03
N THR A 197 3.06 -10.64 6.50
CA THR A 197 1.91 -10.86 5.63
C THR A 197 0.84 -9.83 5.94
N PHE A 198 0.00 -9.54 4.94
CA PHE A 198 -1.15 -8.69 5.15
C PHE A 198 -2.32 -9.11 4.25
N ILE A 199 -3.53 -8.90 4.76
CA ILE A 199 -4.77 -9.26 4.09
C ILE A 199 -5.80 -8.15 4.28
N PHE A 200 -6.74 -8.07 3.33
CA PHE A 200 -7.94 -7.25 3.47
C PHE A 200 -9.14 -8.14 3.77
N THR A 201 -9.98 -7.70 4.70
CA THR A 201 -11.22 -8.39 5.05
C THR A 201 -12.36 -7.38 5.10
N SER A 202 -13.55 -7.76 4.60
CA SER A 202 -14.70 -6.85 4.56
C SER A 202 -15.37 -6.65 5.93
N ASP A 203 -15.29 -7.65 6.80
CA ASP A 203 -15.97 -7.71 8.10
C ASP A 203 -15.08 -8.28 9.22
N GLY A 204 -13.76 -8.34 9.01
CA GLY A 204 -12.81 -8.98 9.90
C GLY A 204 -12.72 -10.50 9.77
N ARG A 205 -13.57 -11.14 8.98
CA ARG A 205 -13.63 -12.60 8.76
C ARG A 205 -13.53 -12.96 7.29
N THR A 206 -14.36 -12.35 6.45
CA THR A 206 -14.44 -12.65 5.02
C THR A 206 -13.29 -11.98 4.28
N LYS A 207 -12.37 -12.77 3.73
CA LYS A 207 -11.26 -12.26 2.92
C LYS A 207 -11.79 -11.56 1.67
N SER A 208 -11.30 -10.35 1.44
CA SER A 208 -11.56 -9.57 0.23
C SER A 208 -10.33 -9.49 -0.69
N SER A 209 -9.20 -10.02 -0.23
CA SER A 209 -7.98 -10.19 -1.01
C SER A 209 -7.32 -11.53 -0.70
N ASP A 210 -6.44 -11.97 -1.60
CA ASP A 210 -5.48 -13.03 -1.29
C ASP A 210 -4.42 -12.54 -0.30
N ASP A 211 -3.73 -13.49 0.36
CA ASP A 211 -2.64 -13.17 1.25
C ASP A 211 -1.50 -12.52 0.46
N MET A 212 -1.06 -11.37 0.92
CA MET A 212 0.08 -10.63 0.38
C MET A 212 1.23 -10.66 1.37
N GLU A 213 2.44 -10.62 0.83
CA GLU A 213 3.65 -10.60 1.64
C GLU A 213 4.48 -9.37 1.30
N ALA A 214 5.16 -8.82 2.31
CA ALA A 214 6.14 -7.77 2.11
C ALA A 214 7.40 -8.04 2.95
N TRP A 215 8.54 -7.63 2.38
CA TRP A 215 9.85 -7.63 3.02
C TRP A 215 10.33 -6.20 3.09
N ILE A 216 10.36 -5.66 4.29
CA ILE A 216 10.71 -4.27 4.59
C ILE A 216 12.11 -4.27 5.17
N SER A 217 13.04 -3.44 4.62
CA SER A 217 14.43 -3.39 5.09
C SER A 217 14.49 -3.11 6.60
N ALA A 218 15.39 -3.81 7.30
CA ALA A 218 15.58 -3.65 8.75
C ALA A 218 16.52 -2.48 9.10
N ASP A 219 16.73 -1.56 8.17
CA ASP A 219 17.42 -0.29 8.38
C ASP A 219 16.42 0.82 8.75
N SER A 220 16.93 2.03 9.06
CA SER A 220 16.10 3.18 9.45
C SER A 220 15.14 3.70 8.38
N ARG A 221 15.34 3.30 7.11
CA ARG A 221 14.49 3.74 6.00
C ARG A 221 13.24 2.89 5.85
N HIS A 222 13.23 1.65 6.37
CA HIS A 222 12.14 0.69 6.22
C HIS A 222 11.62 0.60 4.77
N LEU A 223 12.56 0.41 3.82
CA LEU A 223 12.20 0.32 2.40
C LEU A 223 11.47 -0.99 2.10
N PRO A 224 10.35 -0.98 1.38
CA PRO A 224 9.73 -2.19 0.85
C PRO A 224 10.62 -2.80 -0.24
N ILE A 225 11.46 -3.76 0.13
CA ILE A 225 12.45 -4.39 -0.75
C ILE A 225 11.78 -5.33 -1.75
N LYS A 226 10.78 -6.08 -1.26
CA LYS A 226 9.99 -6.99 -2.06
C LYS A 226 8.54 -6.99 -1.57
N LEU A 227 7.59 -7.03 -2.52
CA LEU A 227 6.20 -7.36 -2.27
C LEU A 227 5.81 -8.55 -3.15
N GLU A 228 4.93 -9.39 -2.64
CA GLU A 228 4.41 -10.55 -3.38
C GLU A 228 2.92 -10.69 -3.12
N GLY A 229 2.15 -10.93 -4.18
CA GLY A 229 0.72 -11.20 -4.11
C GLY A 229 0.34 -12.36 -5.02
N LYS A 230 -0.58 -13.21 -4.57
CA LYS A 230 -1.16 -14.24 -5.40
C LYS A 230 -2.17 -13.64 -6.37
N LEU A 231 -2.26 -14.23 -7.54
CA LEU A 231 -3.30 -13.95 -8.53
C LEU A 231 -4.12 -15.22 -8.73
N LYS A 232 -5.28 -15.12 -9.39
CA LYS A 232 -6.06 -16.31 -9.79
C LYS A 232 -5.20 -17.30 -10.57
N VAL A 233 -4.28 -16.79 -11.38
CA VAL A 233 -3.28 -17.58 -12.10
C VAL A 233 -1.92 -16.97 -11.84
N GLY A 234 -1.03 -17.73 -11.18
CA GLY A 234 0.32 -17.31 -10.86
C GLY A 234 0.40 -16.31 -9.70
N LYS A 235 1.44 -15.49 -9.72
CA LYS A 235 1.70 -14.45 -8.72
C LYS A 235 2.40 -13.24 -9.31
N VAL A 236 2.23 -12.10 -8.66
CA VAL A 236 2.98 -10.89 -8.93
C VAL A 236 4.03 -10.66 -7.84
N GLN A 237 5.20 -10.20 -8.24
CA GLN A 237 6.31 -9.85 -7.34
C GLN A 237 6.82 -8.47 -7.74
N CYS A 238 6.88 -7.56 -6.78
CA CYS A 238 7.50 -6.25 -6.98
C CYS A 238 8.86 -6.24 -6.26
N PHE A 239 9.93 -5.88 -6.97
CA PHE A 239 11.27 -5.76 -6.41
C PHE A 239 11.75 -4.31 -6.52
N TYR A 240 12.24 -3.78 -5.41
CA TYR A 240 12.89 -2.48 -5.39
C TYR A 240 14.13 -2.46 -6.30
N THR A 241 14.27 -1.42 -7.10
CA THR A 241 15.37 -1.26 -8.08
C THR A 241 16.23 -0.02 -7.84
N GLY A 242 15.96 0.75 -6.79
CA GLY A 242 16.76 1.92 -6.43
C GLY A 242 18.06 1.56 -5.70
N LYS A 243 18.84 2.58 -5.35
CA LYS A 243 20.08 2.39 -4.57
C LYS A 243 19.75 1.94 -3.14
N LEU A 244 20.42 0.89 -2.72
CA LEU A 244 20.38 0.31 -1.38
C LEU A 244 21.45 0.91 -0.49
#